data_0051f3e7f259bf5b9b1e660f12698b7b
#
_entry.id   0051f3e7f259bf5b9b1e660f12698b7b
#
_cell.length_a   1.000
_cell.length_b   1.000
_cell.length_c   1.000
_cell.angle_alpha   90.00
_cell.angle_beta   90.00
_cell.angle_gamma   90.00
#
_symmetry.space_group_name_H-M   'P 1'
#
loop_
_entity.id
_entity.type
_entity.pdbx_description
1 polymer ?
#
loop_
_entity_poly.entity_id
_entity_poly.type
_entity_poly.pdbx_seq_one_letter_code
_entity_poly.pdbx_strand_id
1 'polypeptide(L)'
;RAPVGTGPYKAAEVVPGKHLALKRNESYFGGAKGKANISKVLMRFVDEPNTQIAELMSGNADLIWRLNKEQGKKLNRVSGVSAVAGETMRVGYLQFDSSGSTGDHPLKNIKVRQAISHAIDRESIAVNLQGGGQVLDLFCYPTQVGCESPDAPKYKYDPAKAKQLLAEAGYPNGFEIDFYAYRNRNFAEAMMGFMAEVGIKANMEWMKYSALRDKVRKDEVPFNFMTWGSGSVNDVFRITSYFFNHSSDDLALDPDVKKYLDAGDGTIVVEDRKKNYSEALRLIAERAH
;
A
#
# COMPACT_ATOMS: atom_id res chain seq x y z
N ARG A 1 -18.93 -10.15 19.64
CA ARG A 1 -20.00 -9.14 19.51
C ARG A 1 -20.54 -9.21 18.10
N ALA A 2 -21.88 -9.15 17.93
CA ALA A 2 -22.47 -9.06 16.60
C ALA A 2 -22.22 -7.66 16.02
N PRO A 3 -21.74 -7.54 14.76
CA PRO A 3 -21.57 -6.24 14.13
C PRO A 3 -22.93 -5.57 13.91
N VAL A 4 -23.02 -4.29 14.22
CA VAL A 4 -24.19 -3.44 13.98
C VAL A 4 -23.80 -2.34 13.01
N GLY A 5 -24.62 -2.12 11.97
CA GLY A 5 -24.35 -1.13 10.93
C GLY A 5 -25.61 -0.76 10.15
N THR A 6 -25.48 0.23 9.28
CA THR A 6 -26.56 0.78 8.45
C THR A 6 -26.58 0.22 7.02
N GLY A 7 -25.83 -0.86 6.76
CA GLY A 7 -25.62 -1.42 5.43
C GLY A 7 -26.81 -2.25 4.88
N PRO A 8 -26.74 -2.63 3.59
CA PRO A 8 -27.77 -3.43 2.93
C PRO A 8 -27.79 -4.90 3.38
N TYR A 9 -26.82 -5.32 4.17
CA TYR A 9 -26.74 -6.67 4.75
C TYR A 9 -26.59 -6.63 6.27
N LYS A 10 -27.14 -7.66 6.92
CA LYS A 10 -26.97 -7.95 8.34
C LYS A 10 -26.10 -9.19 8.50
N ALA A 11 -25.19 -9.20 9.46
CA ALA A 11 -24.47 -10.40 9.83
C ALA A 11 -25.44 -11.44 10.40
N ALA A 12 -25.48 -12.62 9.81
CA ALA A 12 -26.23 -13.76 10.29
C ALA A 12 -25.37 -14.66 11.17
N GLU A 13 -24.10 -14.86 10.80
CA GLU A 13 -23.13 -15.63 11.54
C GLU A 13 -21.73 -15.08 11.33
N VAL A 14 -20.89 -15.11 12.35
CA VAL A 14 -19.48 -14.73 12.28
C VAL A 14 -18.66 -15.82 12.97
N VAL A 15 -17.86 -16.56 12.19
CA VAL A 15 -16.91 -17.54 12.71
C VAL A 15 -15.49 -17.03 12.41
N PRO A 16 -14.79 -16.49 13.43
CA PRO A 16 -13.47 -15.90 13.25
C PRO A 16 -12.49 -16.87 12.55
N GLY A 17 -11.79 -16.37 11.52
CA GLY A 17 -10.83 -17.15 10.75
C GLY A 17 -11.43 -18.19 9.79
N LYS A 18 -12.76 -18.34 9.75
CA LYS A 18 -13.44 -19.31 8.88
C LYS A 18 -14.38 -18.62 7.87
N HIS A 19 -15.44 -17.98 8.35
CA HIS A 19 -16.41 -17.36 7.46
C HIS A 19 -17.23 -16.25 8.13
N LEU A 20 -17.87 -15.45 7.27
CA LEU A 20 -18.90 -14.48 7.61
C LEU A 20 -20.14 -14.77 6.75
N ALA A 21 -21.26 -15.13 7.37
CA ALA A 21 -22.55 -15.26 6.69
C ALA A 21 -23.36 -13.96 6.84
N LEU A 22 -23.88 -13.50 5.71
CA LEU A 22 -24.68 -12.27 5.63
C LEU A 22 -26.07 -12.61 5.08
N LYS A 23 -27.08 -11.88 5.55
CA LYS A 23 -28.44 -11.87 4.99
C LYS A 23 -28.83 -10.45 4.59
N ARG A 24 -29.62 -10.33 3.52
CA ARG A 24 -30.14 -9.03 3.07
C ARG A 24 -30.93 -8.35 4.21
N ASN A 25 -30.74 -7.05 4.33
CA ASN A 25 -31.50 -6.21 5.22
C ASN A 25 -32.75 -5.71 4.49
N GLU A 26 -33.91 -6.34 4.72
CA GLU A 26 -35.16 -5.98 4.05
C GLU A 26 -35.62 -4.56 4.40
N SER A 27 -35.20 -4.07 5.57
CA SER A 27 -35.51 -2.70 6.04
C SER A 27 -34.44 -1.67 5.63
N TYR A 28 -33.54 -2.02 4.68
CA TYR A 28 -32.53 -1.07 4.20
C TYR A 28 -33.18 0.09 3.46
N PHE A 29 -32.79 1.30 3.82
CA PHE A 29 -33.37 2.56 3.28
C PHE A 29 -33.07 2.83 1.79
N GLY A 30 -32.20 2.01 1.16
CA GLY A 30 -31.84 2.14 -0.25
C GLY A 30 -30.51 2.86 -0.47
N GLY A 31 -30.44 4.17 -0.20
CA GLY A 31 -29.25 4.98 -0.44
C GLY A 31 -28.75 4.93 -1.90
N ALA A 32 -27.54 5.45 -2.16
CA ALA A 32 -26.96 5.53 -3.50
C ALA A 32 -26.69 4.16 -4.16
N LYS A 33 -26.53 3.10 -3.37
CA LYS A 33 -26.27 1.74 -3.87
C LYS A 33 -27.53 0.90 -4.12
N GLY A 34 -28.72 1.44 -3.80
CA GLY A 34 -29.96 0.70 -3.91
C GLY A 34 -30.10 -0.47 -2.94
N LYS A 35 -31.18 -1.26 -3.08
CA LYS A 35 -31.38 -2.49 -2.31
C LYS A 35 -30.52 -3.63 -2.86
N ALA A 36 -30.05 -4.51 -1.98
CA ALA A 36 -29.29 -5.68 -2.38
C ALA A 36 -30.16 -6.69 -3.16
N ASN A 37 -29.68 -7.19 -4.29
CA ASN A 37 -30.36 -8.22 -5.09
C ASN A 37 -30.11 -9.63 -4.55
N ILE A 38 -28.93 -9.88 -3.97
CA ILE A 38 -28.54 -11.18 -3.42
C ILE A 38 -29.12 -11.30 -2.00
N SER A 39 -29.84 -12.38 -1.71
CA SER A 39 -30.50 -12.57 -0.40
C SER A 39 -29.54 -13.03 0.69
N LYS A 40 -28.57 -13.87 0.36
CA LYS A 40 -27.59 -14.44 1.30
C LYS A 40 -26.20 -14.43 0.68
N VAL A 41 -25.18 -14.12 1.47
CA VAL A 41 -23.79 -14.16 1.08
C VAL A 41 -22.99 -14.92 2.13
N LEU A 42 -22.20 -15.90 1.71
CA LEU A 42 -21.25 -16.59 2.54
C LEU A 42 -19.83 -16.20 2.13
N MET A 43 -19.13 -15.45 2.95
CA MET A 43 -17.73 -15.08 2.72
C MET A 43 -16.83 -16.05 3.47
N ARG A 44 -16.14 -16.93 2.77
CA ARG A 44 -15.16 -17.86 3.35
C ARG A 44 -13.75 -17.26 3.30
N PHE A 45 -12.98 -17.45 4.34
CA PHE A 45 -11.58 -17.00 4.41
C PHE A 45 -10.67 -18.14 3.96
N VAL A 46 -10.21 -18.06 2.71
CA VAL A 46 -9.30 -19.03 2.08
C VAL A 46 -8.06 -18.26 1.65
N ASP A 47 -6.95 -18.47 2.36
CA ASP A 47 -5.73 -17.68 2.15
C ASP A 47 -4.98 -18.09 0.88
N GLU A 48 -5.08 -19.37 0.47
CA GLU A 48 -4.32 -19.94 -0.62
C GLU A 48 -5.04 -19.71 -1.98
N PRO A 49 -4.42 -18.96 -2.93
CA PRO A 49 -5.07 -18.59 -4.20
C PRO A 49 -5.46 -19.78 -5.08
N ASN A 50 -4.65 -20.84 -5.13
CA ASN A 50 -4.98 -22.00 -5.95
C ASN A 50 -6.18 -22.77 -5.40
N THR A 51 -6.35 -22.79 -4.08
CA THR A 51 -7.55 -23.35 -3.43
C THR A 51 -8.78 -22.51 -3.79
N GLN A 52 -8.68 -21.17 -3.80
CA GLN A 52 -9.79 -20.31 -4.25
C GLN A 52 -10.18 -20.61 -5.71
N ILE A 53 -9.19 -20.78 -6.60
CA ILE A 53 -9.41 -21.13 -8.00
C ILE A 53 -10.11 -22.49 -8.11
N ALA A 54 -9.66 -23.50 -7.37
CA ALA A 54 -10.27 -24.82 -7.36
C ALA A 54 -11.74 -24.79 -6.89
N GLU A 55 -12.04 -24.00 -5.86
CA GLU A 55 -13.41 -23.79 -5.36
C GLU A 55 -14.32 -23.11 -6.40
N LEU A 56 -13.80 -22.11 -7.13
CA LEU A 56 -14.53 -21.50 -8.23
C LEU A 56 -14.79 -22.50 -9.37
N MET A 57 -13.78 -23.25 -9.76
CA MET A 57 -13.86 -24.21 -10.85
C MET A 57 -14.79 -25.38 -10.55
N SER A 58 -14.92 -25.78 -9.28
CA SER A 58 -15.85 -26.84 -8.84
C SER A 58 -17.26 -26.33 -8.57
N GLY A 59 -17.52 -25.01 -8.70
CA GLY A 59 -18.83 -24.42 -8.39
C GLY A 59 -19.11 -24.25 -6.89
N ASN A 60 -18.13 -24.47 -6.03
CA ASN A 60 -18.24 -24.26 -4.59
C ASN A 60 -18.08 -22.78 -4.19
N ALA A 61 -17.64 -21.94 -5.10
CA ALA A 61 -17.58 -20.49 -4.96
C ALA A 61 -18.11 -19.81 -6.24
N ASP A 62 -18.90 -18.77 -6.08
CA ASP A 62 -19.42 -17.97 -7.18
C ASP A 62 -18.47 -16.82 -7.54
N LEU A 63 -17.63 -16.39 -6.59
CA LEU A 63 -16.71 -15.26 -6.74
C LEU A 63 -15.47 -15.48 -5.88
N ILE A 64 -14.31 -15.23 -6.49
CA ILE A 64 -13.03 -15.16 -5.81
C ILE A 64 -12.35 -13.82 -6.12
N TRP A 65 -11.37 -13.40 -5.34
CA TRP A 65 -10.64 -12.17 -5.60
C TRP A 65 -9.14 -12.28 -5.29
N ARG A 66 -8.40 -11.23 -5.65
CA ARG A 66 -6.94 -11.14 -5.49
C ARG A 66 -6.16 -12.10 -6.38
N LEU A 67 -6.67 -12.35 -7.56
CA LEU A 67 -5.94 -13.07 -8.60
C LEU A 67 -4.76 -12.22 -9.10
N ASN A 68 -3.66 -12.87 -9.41
CA ASN A 68 -2.62 -12.23 -10.19
C ASN A 68 -3.00 -12.20 -11.68
N LYS A 69 -2.26 -11.42 -12.48
CA LYS A 69 -2.50 -11.24 -13.92
C LYS A 69 -2.57 -12.56 -14.68
N GLU A 70 -1.65 -13.48 -14.42
CA GLU A 70 -1.57 -14.76 -15.14
C GLU A 70 -2.72 -15.71 -14.76
N GLN A 71 -3.12 -15.74 -13.50
CA GLN A 71 -4.30 -16.48 -13.03
C GLN A 71 -5.56 -15.93 -13.69
N GLY A 72 -5.73 -14.60 -13.74
CA GLY A 72 -6.86 -13.96 -14.40
C GLY A 72 -6.94 -14.29 -15.90
N LYS A 73 -5.80 -14.23 -16.62
CA LYS A 73 -5.73 -14.62 -18.02
C LYS A 73 -6.09 -16.08 -18.26
N LYS A 74 -5.66 -17.00 -17.39
CA LYS A 74 -6.00 -18.43 -17.48
C LYS A 74 -7.49 -18.65 -17.26
N LEU A 75 -8.10 -18.01 -16.27
CA LEU A 75 -9.53 -18.13 -15.96
C LEU A 75 -10.40 -17.58 -17.10
N ASN A 76 -10.00 -16.51 -17.77
CA ASN A 76 -10.72 -15.97 -18.92
C ASN A 76 -10.76 -16.91 -20.15
N ARG A 77 -10.01 -18.01 -20.15
CA ARG A 77 -10.08 -19.07 -21.17
C ARG A 77 -11.08 -20.18 -20.82
N VAL A 78 -11.64 -20.13 -19.61
CA VAL A 78 -12.59 -21.14 -19.13
C VAL A 78 -14.02 -20.67 -19.40
N SER A 79 -14.83 -21.51 -20.03
CA SER A 79 -16.23 -21.21 -20.28
C SER A 79 -17.01 -21.00 -18.97
N GLY A 80 -17.85 -19.98 -18.91
CA GLY A 80 -18.68 -19.66 -17.74
C GLY A 80 -17.94 -18.91 -16.61
N VAL A 81 -16.65 -18.63 -16.78
CA VAL A 81 -15.84 -17.87 -15.82
C VAL A 81 -15.29 -16.61 -16.47
N SER A 82 -15.32 -15.49 -15.76
CA SER A 82 -14.67 -14.25 -16.21
C SER A 82 -13.85 -13.62 -15.09
N ALA A 83 -12.62 -13.23 -15.41
CA ALA A 83 -11.78 -12.44 -14.53
C ALA A 83 -11.85 -10.97 -14.96
N VAL A 84 -12.25 -10.11 -14.03
CA VAL A 84 -12.39 -8.67 -14.24
C VAL A 84 -11.33 -7.94 -13.43
N ALA A 85 -10.56 -7.10 -14.09
CA ALA A 85 -9.64 -6.18 -13.43
C ALA A 85 -10.37 -4.84 -13.20
N GLY A 86 -10.18 -4.27 -12.01
CA GLY A 86 -10.72 -2.97 -11.66
C GLY A 86 -9.65 -2.10 -11.01
N GLU A 87 -9.70 -0.80 -11.29
CA GLU A 87 -8.85 0.17 -10.61
C GLU A 87 -9.25 0.29 -9.13
N THR A 88 -8.25 0.46 -8.30
CA THR A 88 -8.43 0.64 -6.85
C THR A 88 -7.53 1.77 -6.35
N MET A 89 -7.95 2.47 -5.29
CA MET A 89 -7.07 3.44 -4.59
C MET A 89 -6.08 2.72 -3.65
N ARG A 90 -5.46 1.62 -4.14
CA ARG A 90 -4.45 0.90 -3.37
C ARG A 90 -3.06 1.26 -3.85
N VAL A 91 -2.27 1.83 -2.96
CA VAL A 91 -0.87 2.19 -3.16
C VAL A 91 0.02 1.11 -2.57
N GLY A 92 0.99 0.60 -3.34
CA GLY A 92 2.14 -0.13 -2.81
C GLY A 92 3.25 0.88 -2.55
N TYR A 93 3.91 0.78 -1.40
CA TYR A 93 4.92 1.74 -0.98
C TYR A 93 6.05 1.07 -0.19
N LEU A 94 7.22 1.67 -0.26
CA LEU A 94 8.30 1.45 0.67
C LEU A 94 8.17 2.46 1.81
N GLN A 95 8.45 2.03 3.03
CA GLN A 95 8.51 2.91 4.19
C GLN A 95 9.87 2.75 4.85
N PHE A 96 10.48 3.85 5.15
CA PHE A 96 11.81 3.93 5.76
C PHE A 96 11.71 4.53 7.18
N ASP A 97 12.39 3.93 8.14
CA ASP A 97 12.64 4.61 9.39
C ASP A 97 13.69 5.72 9.17
N SER A 98 13.20 6.87 8.75
CA SER A 98 14.06 8.04 8.56
C SER A 98 14.34 8.81 9.86
N SER A 99 13.55 8.54 10.90
CA SER A 99 13.76 9.12 12.25
C SER A 99 14.90 8.45 13.03
N GLY A 100 15.16 7.16 12.75
CA GLY A 100 16.09 6.34 13.52
C GLY A 100 15.50 5.77 14.79
N SER A 101 14.17 5.69 14.91
CA SER A 101 13.49 5.11 16.09
C SER A 101 13.84 3.64 16.30
N THR A 102 14.14 2.91 15.21
CA THR A 102 14.56 1.50 15.25
C THR A 102 16.04 1.29 15.53
N GLY A 103 16.81 2.36 15.64
CA GLY A 103 18.26 2.32 15.93
C GLY A 103 19.15 3.00 14.89
N ASP A 104 20.42 2.63 14.87
CA ASP A 104 21.38 3.19 13.91
C ASP A 104 21.45 2.33 12.64
N HIS A 105 21.06 2.89 11.51
CA HIS A 105 21.06 2.22 10.22
C HIS A 105 21.15 3.25 9.06
N PRO A 106 21.56 2.82 7.83
CA PRO A 106 21.78 3.71 6.70
C PRO A 106 20.59 4.57 6.27
N LEU A 107 19.34 4.13 6.52
CA LEU A 107 18.12 4.82 6.08
C LEU A 107 17.87 6.17 6.76
N LYS A 108 18.58 6.49 7.82
CA LYS A 108 18.58 7.85 8.43
C LYS A 108 19.13 8.89 7.46
N ASN A 109 20.03 8.48 6.57
CA ASN A 109 20.61 9.37 5.57
C ASN A 109 19.66 9.54 4.38
N ILE A 110 19.27 10.77 4.10
CA ILE A 110 18.38 11.12 2.99
C ILE A 110 18.91 10.62 1.62
N LYS A 111 20.24 10.69 1.39
CA LYS A 111 20.83 10.24 0.12
C LYS A 111 20.69 8.73 -0.07
N VAL A 112 20.69 7.95 1.02
CA VAL A 112 20.42 6.50 0.96
C VAL A 112 18.98 6.23 0.54
N ARG A 113 17.99 6.94 1.09
CA ARG A 113 16.59 6.79 0.72
C ARG A 113 16.34 7.24 -0.72
N GLN A 114 16.93 8.35 -1.13
CA GLN A 114 16.90 8.81 -2.52
C GLN A 114 17.57 7.81 -3.48
N ALA A 115 18.68 7.19 -3.07
CA ALA A 115 19.35 6.14 -3.83
C ALA A 115 18.44 4.93 -4.04
N ILE A 116 17.75 4.45 -2.99
CA ILE A 116 16.79 3.34 -3.11
C ILE A 116 15.64 3.73 -4.06
N SER A 117 15.16 4.98 -3.98
CA SER A 117 14.10 5.49 -4.88
C SER A 117 14.53 5.51 -6.35
N HIS A 118 15.79 5.78 -6.65
CA HIS A 118 16.36 5.71 -8.00
C HIS A 118 16.75 4.28 -8.43
N ALA A 119 17.03 3.39 -7.48
CA ALA A 119 17.45 2.02 -7.78
C ALA A 119 16.32 1.14 -8.31
N ILE A 120 15.06 1.42 -7.96
CA ILE A 120 13.93 0.53 -8.25
C ILE A 120 13.19 0.95 -9.52
N ASP A 121 13.14 0.04 -10.50
CA ASP A 121 12.31 0.20 -11.71
C ASP A 121 10.82 -0.07 -11.38
N ARG A 122 10.15 1.00 -10.92
CA ARG A 122 8.74 0.95 -10.54
C ARG A 122 7.82 0.70 -11.74
N GLU A 123 8.19 1.18 -12.94
CA GLU A 123 7.40 0.95 -14.16
C GLU A 123 7.45 -0.51 -14.57
N SER A 124 8.61 -1.14 -14.53
CA SER A 124 8.74 -2.58 -14.81
C SER A 124 7.89 -3.42 -13.84
N ILE A 125 7.89 -3.09 -12.55
CA ILE A 125 7.04 -3.75 -11.55
C ILE A 125 5.55 -3.54 -11.88
N ALA A 126 5.13 -2.31 -12.16
CA ALA A 126 3.73 -1.98 -12.45
C ALA A 126 3.22 -2.68 -13.72
N VAL A 127 4.01 -2.69 -14.79
CA VAL A 127 3.61 -3.29 -16.08
C VAL A 127 3.70 -4.81 -16.05
N ASN A 128 4.82 -5.35 -15.58
CA ASN A 128 5.11 -6.78 -15.73
C ASN A 128 4.52 -7.62 -14.59
N LEU A 129 4.57 -7.14 -13.36
CA LEU A 129 4.13 -7.90 -12.19
C LEU A 129 2.71 -7.55 -11.74
N GLN A 130 2.35 -6.26 -11.69
CA GLN A 130 1.00 -5.83 -11.35
C GLN A 130 0.01 -6.05 -12.51
N GLY A 131 0.47 -5.83 -13.73
CA GLY A 131 -0.35 -6.09 -14.91
C GLY A 131 -1.24 -4.93 -15.34
N GLY A 132 -0.84 -3.70 -15.02
CA GLY A 132 -1.55 -2.48 -15.44
C GLY A 132 -1.72 -1.44 -14.35
N GLY A 133 -0.93 -1.50 -13.28
CA GLY A 133 -0.83 -0.40 -12.31
C GLY A 133 -0.12 0.82 -12.91
N GLN A 134 -0.25 1.96 -12.24
CA GLN A 134 0.53 3.16 -12.58
C GLN A 134 1.55 3.46 -11.49
N VAL A 135 2.68 4.04 -11.89
CA VAL A 135 3.66 4.58 -10.95
C VAL A 135 3.13 5.89 -10.38
N LEU A 136 3.22 6.05 -9.07
CA LEU A 136 2.85 7.28 -8.37
C LEU A 136 4.13 8.04 -8.00
N ASP A 137 4.17 9.34 -8.32
CA ASP A 137 5.27 10.22 -7.92
C ASP A 137 5.06 10.81 -6.51
N LEU A 138 3.81 10.84 -6.05
CA LEU A 138 3.43 11.33 -4.72
C LEU A 138 2.86 10.20 -3.87
N PHE A 139 2.96 10.34 -2.55
CA PHE A 139 2.40 9.36 -1.60
C PHE A 139 0.89 9.55 -1.42
N CYS A 140 0.15 9.49 -2.53
CA CYS A 140 -1.31 9.56 -2.57
C CYS A 140 -1.82 9.05 -3.92
N TYR A 141 -3.13 8.85 -4.02
CA TYR A 141 -3.75 8.48 -5.28
C TYR A 141 -4.20 9.72 -6.05
N PRO A 142 -3.89 9.85 -7.35
CA PRO A 142 -4.08 11.10 -8.11
C PRO A 142 -5.50 11.67 -8.11
N THR A 143 -6.52 10.83 -7.89
CA THR A 143 -7.92 11.30 -7.81
C THR A 143 -8.32 11.84 -6.43
N GLN A 144 -7.46 11.68 -5.42
CA GLN A 144 -7.76 12.21 -4.08
C GLN A 144 -7.63 13.73 -4.06
N VAL A 145 -8.57 14.39 -3.39
CA VAL A 145 -8.53 15.84 -3.19
C VAL A 145 -7.25 16.20 -2.42
N GLY A 146 -6.45 17.11 -2.98
CA GLY A 146 -5.17 17.55 -2.42
C GLY A 146 -3.96 16.67 -2.81
N CYS A 147 -4.13 15.64 -3.67
CA CYS A 147 -3.02 14.86 -4.18
C CYS A 147 -2.36 15.56 -5.39
N GLU A 148 -1.75 16.69 -5.12
CA GLU A 148 -1.01 17.47 -6.12
C GLU A 148 0.17 18.19 -5.47
N SER A 149 1.34 18.12 -6.12
CA SER A 149 2.53 18.88 -5.73
C SER A 149 3.45 18.99 -6.95
N PRO A 150 3.27 20.03 -7.79
CA PRO A 150 4.00 20.17 -9.05
C PRO A 150 5.51 20.32 -8.85
N ASP A 151 5.93 20.87 -7.71
CA ASP A 151 7.34 21.11 -7.38
C ASP A 151 8.00 19.92 -6.66
N ALA A 152 7.27 18.83 -6.41
CA ALA A 152 7.83 17.64 -5.79
C ALA A 152 8.82 16.93 -6.72
N PRO A 153 10.00 16.51 -6.23
CA PRO A 153 10.96 15.78 -7.03
C PRO A 153 10.40 14.42 -7.45
N LYS A 154 10.80 13.99 -8.67
CA LYS A 154 10.43 12.71 -9.24
C LYS A 154 11.65 11.80 -9.31
N TYR A 155 11.52 10.60 -8.80
CA TYR A 155 12.58 9.61 -8.81
C TYR A 155 12.39 8.67 -10.00
N LYS A 156 13.14 8.88 -11.08
CA LYS A 156 13.21 7.96 -12.21
C LYS A 156 14.19 6.83 -11.90
N TYR A 157 13.97 5.67 -12.49
CA TYR A 157 14.92 4.57 -12.44
C TYR A 157 16.26 5.00 -13.02
N ASP A 158 17.27 5.04 -12.19
CA ASP A 158 18.65 5.43 -12.53
C ASP A 158 19.65 4.77 -11.56
N PRO A 159 20.08 3.53 -11.85
CA PRO A 159 21.02 2.82 -11.00
C PRO A 159 22.39 3.52 -10.88
N ALA A 160 22.80 4.29 -11.89
CA ALA A 160 24.05 5.04 -11.82
C ALA A 160 23.96 6.16 -10.80
N LYS A 161 22.85 6.92 -10.82
CA LYS A 161 22.55 7.95 -9.82
C LYS A 161 22.42 7.35 -8.43
N ALA A 162 21.78 6.19 -8.30
CA ALA A 162 21.68 5.48 -7.03
C ALA A 162 23.06 5.14 -6.45
N LYS A 163 23.97 4.57 -7.23
CA LYS A 163 25.35 4.28 -6.81
C LYS A 163 26.12 5.55 -6.42
N GLN A 164 25.95 6.64 -7.18
CA GLN A 164 26.55 7.92 -6.83
C GLN A 164 26.08 8.40 -5.45
N LEU A 165 24.75 8.39 -5.20
CA LEU A 165 24.17 8.84 -3.95
C LEU A 165 24.61 7.96 -2.76
N LEU A 166 24.73 6.64 -2.96
CA LEU A 166 25.26 5.72 -1.95
C LEU A 166 26.71 6.05 -1.62
N ALA A 167 27.56 6.29 -2.62
CA ALA A 167 28.94 6.69 -2.38
C ALA A 167 29.06 8.02 -1.62
N GLU A 168 28.26 9.02 -2.00
CA GLU A 168 28.16 10.31 -1.31
C GLU A 168 27.64 10.19 0.13
N ALA A 169 26.84 9.16 0.41
CA ALA A 169 26.32 8.84 1.74
C ALA A 169 27.31 8.04 2.61
N GLY A 170 28.48 7.65 2.06
CA GLY A 170 29.49 6.86 2.77
C GLY A 170 29.36 5.35 2.56
N TYR A 171 28.53 4.90 1.61
CA TYR A 171 28.29 3.48 1.31
C TYR A 171 28.68 3.12 -0.14
N PRO A 172 29.93 3.35 -0.59
CA PRO A 172 30.33 3.11 -1.98
C PRO A 172 30.25 1.64 -2.39
N ASN A 173 30.30 0.72 -1.43
CA ASN A 173 30.17 -0.72 -1.63
C ASN A 173 28.77 -1.26 -1.26
N GLY A 174 27.82 -0.36 -0.96
CA GLY A 174 26.51 -0.74 -0.46
C GLY A 174 26.50 -1.12 1.02
N PHE A 175 25.43 -1.79 1.43
CA PHE A 175 25.21 -2.27 2.81
C PHE A 175 24.21 -3.39 2.84
N GLU A 176 24.06 -4.02 4.00
CA GLU A 176 23.06 -5.06 4.27
C GLU A 176 21.97 -4.52 5.21
N ILE A 177 20.69 -4.88 4.95
CA ILE A 177 19.56 -4.43 5.77
C ILE A 177 18.40 -5.42 5.69
N ASP A 178 17.67 -5.59 6.80
CA ASP A 178 16.44 -6.37 6.83
C ASP A 178 15.31 -5.64 6.13
N PHE A 179 14.59 -6.36 5.28
CA PHE A 179 13.50 -5.86 4.45
C PHE A 179 12.22 -6.63 4.72
N TYR A 180 11.27 -5.99 5.35
CA TYR A 180 10.03 -6.61 5.82
C TYR A 180 8.92 -6.52 4.78
N ALA A 181 8.20 -7.64 4.55
CA ALA A 181 7.07 -7.67 3.63
C ALA A 181 6.01 -8.69 4.06
N TYR A 182 4.76 -8.53 3.58
CA TYR A 182 3.64 -9.41 3.95
C TYR A 182 2.77 -9.85 2.76
N ARG A 183 2.91 -9.20 1.61
CA ARG A 183 2.12 -9.52 0.41
C ARG A 183 2.87 -9.16 -0.87
N ASN A 184 2.40 -9.72 -1.99
CA ASN A 184 3.02 -9.50 -3.29
C ASN A 184 4.52 -9.84 -3.26
N ARG A 185 4.83 -11.07 -2.83
CA ARG A 185 6.20 -11.55 -2.63
C ARG A 185 7.08 -11.32 -3.85
N ASN A 186 6.53 -11.54 -5.04
CA ASN A 186 7.21 -11.29 -6.31
C ASN A 186 7.63 -9.82 -6.51
N PHE A 187 6.87 -8.87 -5.96
CA PHE A 187 7.25 -7.44 -6.00
C PHE A 187 8.42 -7.18 -5.05
N ALA A 188 8.34 -7.72 -3.83
CA ALA A 188 9.42 -7.58 -2.85
C ALA A 188 10.73 -8.19 -3.39
N GLU A 189 10.68 -9.38 -3.99
CA GLU A 189 11.83 -10.04 -4.63
C GLU A 189 12.40 -9.22 -5.80
N ALA A 190 11.54 -8.62 -6.64
CA ALA A 190 11.99 -7.74 -7.72
C ALA A 190 12.68 -6.48 -7.17
N MET A 191 12.13 -5.85 -6.12
CA MET A 191 12.76 -4.69 -5.47
C MET A 191 14.13 -5.06 -4.88
N MET A 192 14.25 -6.23 -4.25
CA MET A 192 15.53 -6.74 -3.75
C MET A 192 16.55 -6.94 -4.88
N GLY A 193 16.12 -7.45 -6.04
CA GLY A 193 16.97 -7.58 -7.22
C GLY A 193 17.51 -6.24 -7.68
N PHE A 194 16.65 -5.23 -7.82
CA PHE A 194 17.07 -3.88 -8.20
C PHE A 194 18.00 -3.23 -7.17
N MET A 195 17.74 -3.42 -5.89
CA MET A 195 18.62 -2.93 -4.81
C MET A 195 20.00 -3.61 -4.83
N ALA A 196 20.04 -4.92 -5.13
CA ALA A 196 21.28 -5.66 -5.24
C ALA A 196 22.18 -5.17 -6.38
N GLU A 197 21.63 -4.69 -7.51
CA GLU A 197 22.38 -4.09 -8.62
C GLU A 197 23.17 -2.85 -8.22
N VAL A 198 22.76 -2.17 -7.17
CA VAL A 198 23.43 -0.99 -6.64
C VAL A 198 24.22 -1.26 -5.36
N GLY A 199 24.33 -2.54 -4.95
CA GLY A 199 25.13 -2.95 -3.80
C GLY A 199 24.34 -3.05 -2.48
N ILE A 200 23.02 -2.82 -2.48
CA ILE A 200 22.21 -2.96 -1.27
C ILE A 200 21.70 -4.41 -1.18
N LYS A 201 22.16 -5.14 -0.17
CA LYS A 201 21.70 -6.50 0.14
C LYS A 201 20.53 -6.43 1.12
N ALA A 202 19.32 -6.55 0.59
CA ALA A 202 18.11 -6.64 1.40
C ALA A 202 17.84 -8.10 1.81
N ASN A 203 17.65 -8.36 3.11
CA ASN A 203 17.29 -9.68 3.63
C ASN A 203 15.78 -9.70 3.89
N MET A 204 15.05 -10.58 3.18
CA MET A 204 13.59 -10.60 3.28
C MET A 204 13.09 -11.26 4.57
N GLU A 205 12.41 -10.47 5.38
CA GLU A 205 11.62 -10.90 6.53
C GLU A 205 10.13 -10.99 6.14
N TRP A 206 9.70 -12.20 5.74
CA TRP A 206 8.32 -12.45 5.30
C TRP A 206 7.42 -12.88 6.44
N MET A 207 6.33 -12.14 6.68
CA MET A 207 5.42 -12.44 7.79
C MET A 207 3.96 -12.10 7.49
N LYS A 208 3.05 -12.45 8.40
CA LYS A 208 1.65 -12.05 8.30
C LYS A 208 1.49 -10.56 8.58
N TYR A 209 0.49 -9.93 7.94
CA TYR A 209 0.18 -8.50 8.09
C TYR A 209 0.08 -8.03 9.54
N SER A 210 -0.63 -8.79 10.40
CA SER A 210 -0.77 -8.42 11.81
C SER A 210 0.57 -8.39 12.54
N ALA A 211 1.42 -9.40 12.31
CA ALA A 211 2.75 -9.46 12.93
C ALA A 211 3.65 -8.31 12.46
N LEU A 212 3.64 -8.00 11.16
CA LEU A 212 4.40 -6.86 10.64
C LEU A 212 3.92 -5.53 11.26
N ARG A 213 2.60 -5.32 11.31
CA ARG A 213 2.02 -4.12 11.93
C ARG A 213 2.38 -3.97 13.42
N ASP A 214 2.38 -5.07 14.15
CA ASP A 214 2.74 -5.07 15.57
C ASP A 214 4.23 -4.70 15.74
N LYS A 215 5.12 -5.18 14.86
CA LYS A 215 6.53 -4.83 14.85
C LYS A 215 6.79 -3.36 14.47
N VAL A 216 6.11 -2.85 13.42
CA VAL A 216 6.20 -1.44 13.02
C VAL A 216 5.84 -0.52 14.20
N ARG A 217 4.76 -0.82 14.91
CA ARG A 217 4.30 -0.03 16.07
C ARG A 217 5.17 -0.10 17.32
N LYS A 218 6.12 -1.01 17.33
CA LYS A 218 7.11 -1.18 18.41
C LYS A 218 8.50 -0.67 18.02
N ASP A 219 8.60 0.04 16.90
CA ASP A 219 9.86 0.51 16.36
C ASP A 219 10.88 -0.62 16.14
N GLU A 220 10.42 -1.77 15.60
CA GLU A 220 11.28 -2.93 15.31
C GLU A 220 11.53 -3.12 13.79
N VAL A 221 11.05 -2.21 12.94
CA VAL A 221 11.09 -2.38 11.47
C VAL A 221 11.70 -1.16 10.80
N PRO A 222 12.97 -1.20 10.42
CA PRO A 222 13.63 -0.07 9.77
C PRO A 222 13.20 0.15 8.31
N PHE A 223 12.79 -0.92 7.62
CA PHE A 223 12.48 -0.89 6.19
C PHE A 223 11.41 -1.91 5.81
N ASN A 224 10.34 -1.45 5.19
CA ASN A 224 9.29 -2.37 4.78
C ASN A 224 8.64 -2.02 3.44
N PHE A 225 8.05 -3.05 2.80
CA PHE A 225 7.12 -2.93 1.68
C PHE A 225 5.72 -3.28 2.15
N MET A 226 4.82 -2.32 2.05
CA MET A 226 3.42 -2.51 2.43
C MET A 226 2.46 -1.95 1.37
N THR A 227 1.16 -2.08 1.61
CA THR A 227 0.12 -1.50 0.76
C THR A 227 -0.93 -0.80 1.59
N TRP A 228 -1.45 0.32 1.09
CA TRP A 228 -2.49 1.11 1.71
C TRP A 228 -3.69 1.30 0.77
N GLY A 229 -4.91 1.21 1.27
CA GLY A 229 -6.13 1.29 0.47
C GLY A 229 -7.04 2.49 0.78
N SER A 230 -6.58 3.48 1.52
CA SER A 230 -7.29 4.74 1.87
C SER A 230 -8.75 4.58 2.38
N GLY A 231 -9.24 3.34 2.58
CA GLY A 231 -10.62 3.08 3.01
C GLY A 231 -11.70 3.68 2.08
N SER A 232 -11.39 3.87 0.79
CA SER A 232 -12.23 4.55 -0.20
C SER A 232 -12.52 6.02 0.11
N VAL A 233 -11.68 6.68 0.92
CA VAL A 233 -11.76 8.12 1.19
C VAL A 233 -11.04 8.88 0.09
N ASN A 234 -11.77 9.75 -0.59
CA ASN A 234 -11.26 10.55 -1.71
C ASN A 234 -10.64 11.89 -1.26
N ASP A 235 -9.82 11.83 -0.22
CA ASP A 235 -9.06 12.97 0.28
C ASP A 235 -7.69 12.49 0.75
N VAL A 236 -6.66 13.27 0.48
CA VAL A 236 -5.26 12.90 0.72
C VAL A 236 -4.93 12.73 2.19
N PHE A 237 -5.65 13.42 3.10
CA PHE A 237 -5.42 13.30 4.54
C PHE A 237 -5.43 11.84 5.02
N ARG A 238 -6.24 11.01 4.36
CA ARG A 238 -6.42 9.61 4.78
C ARG A 238 -5.15 8.78 4.70
N ILE A 239 -4.24 9.11 3.81
CA ILE A 239 -2.94 8.43 3.70
C ILE A 239 -1.83 9.25 4.36
N THR A 240 -1.75 10.54 4.08
CA THR A 240 -0.66 11.38 4.59
C THR A 240 -0.71 11.55 6.11
N SER A 241 -1.83 11.97 6.66
CA SER A 241 -1.96 12.16 8.11
C SER A 241 -1.88 10.85 8.89
N TYR A 242 -2.20 9.72 8.25
CA TYR A 242 -2.01 8.41 8.88
C TYR A 242 -0.54 8.07 9.10
N PHE A 243 0.33 8.36 8.12
CA PHE A 243 1.73 7.98 8.13
C PHE A 243 2.70 9.07 8.59
N PHE A 244 2.24 10.33 8.72
CA PHE A 244 3.11 11.47 9.05
C PHE A 244 2.55 12.37 10.16
N ASN A 245 1.68 11.83 11.02
CA ASN A 245 1.08 12.57 12.13
C ASN A 245 1.63 12.16 13.50
N HIS A 246 2.90 11.76 13.55
CA HIS A 246 3.60 11.31 14.75
C HIS A 246 2.85 10.19 15.51
N SER A 247 2.15 9.33 14.78
CA SER A 247 1.53 8.11 15.31
C SER A 247 2.56 6.97 15.34
N SER A 248 2.20 5.84 15.92
CA SER A 248 3.05 4.63 15.91
C SER A 248 3.24 3.99 14.51
N ASP A 249 2.60 4.51 13.48
CA ASP A 249 2.79 4.10 12.09
C ASP A 249 3.66 5.12 11.30
N ASP A 250 4.09 6.22 11.95
CA ASP A 250 4.95 7.26 11.38
C ASP A 250 6.42 6.94 11.71
N LEU A 251 7.17 6.49 10.73
CA LEU A 251 8.61 6.20 10.84
C LEU A 251 9.50 7.41 10.43
N ALA A 252 8.88 8.52 10.03
CA ALA A 252 9.62 9.72 9.64
C ALA A 252 9.73 10.72 10.80
N LEU A 253 8.68 10.87 11.58
CA LEU A 253 8.56 11.82 12.69
C LEU A 253 8.98 13.25 12.29
N ASP A 254 8.65 13.65 11.05
CA ASP A 254 9.10 14.92 10.47
C ASP A 254 8.19 16.08 10.91
N PRO A 255 8.69 17.03 11.71
CA PRO A 255 7.86 18.11 12.24
C PRO A 255 7.41 19.11 11.18
N ASP A 256 8.18 19.29 10.10
CA ASP A 256 7.80 20.21 9.02
C ASP A 256 6.66 19.63 8.19
N VAL A 257 6.73 18.31 7.87
CA VAL A 257 5.63 17.60 7.20
C VAL A 257 4.38 17.67 8.07
N LYS A 258 4.49 17.31 9.35
CA LYS A 258 3.36 17.38 10.29
C LYS A 258 2.72 18.76 10.38
N LYS A 259 3.50 19.82 10.42
CA LYS A 259 3.02 21.21 10.45
C LYS A 259 2.04 21.50 9.30
N TYR A 260 2.40 21.11 8.08
CA TYR A 260 1.55 21.33 6.92
C TYR A 260 0.33 20.40 6.90
N LEU A 261 0.47 19.16 7.38
CA LEU A 261 -0.65 18.24 7.51
C LEU A 261 -1.65 18.75 8.55
N ASP A 262 -1.22 19.21 9.72
CA ASP A 262 -2.08 19.79 10.76
C ASP A 262 -2.86 21.02 10.21
N ALA A 263 -2.19 21.86 9.43
CA ALA A 263 -2.83 23.02 8.81
C ALA A 263 -3.86 22.60 7.74
N GLY A 264 -3.58 21.57 6.94
CA GLY A 264 -4.51 21.02 5.96
C GLY A 264 -5.70 20.31 6.60
N ASP A 265 -5.47 19.55 7.66
CA ASP A 265 -6.52 18.83 8.41
C ASP A 265 -7.42 19.78 9.20
N GLY A 266 -6.88 20.91 9.67
CA GLY A 266 -7.55 21.90 10.49
C GLY A 266 -8.52 22.83 9.73
N THR A 267 -8.61 22.75 8.39
CA THR A 267 -9.48 23.62 7.59
C THR A 267 -10.44 22.82 6.70
N ILE A 268 -11.62 23.39 6.45
CA ILE A 268 -12.59 22.86 5.48
C ILE A 268 -12.51 23.57 4.13
N VAL A 269 -11.71 24.64 4.02
CA VAL A 269 -11.53 25.40 2.78
C VAL A 269 -10.64 24.58 1.85
N VAL A 270 -11.19 24.15 0.72
CA VAL A 270 -10.54 23.20 -0.21
C VAL A 270 -9.19 23.72 -0.70
N GLU A 271 -9.10 25.00 -1.06
CA GLU A 271 -7.86 25.60 -1.59
C GLU A 271 -6.75 25.67 -0.52
N ASP A 272 -7.10 25.98 0.72
CA ASP A 272 -6.15 25.96 1.84
C ASP A 272 -5.66 24.53 2.12
N ARG A 273 -6.57 23.55 2.05
CA ARG A 273 -6.22 22.12 2.17
C ARG A 273 -5.22 21.72 1.09
N LYS A 274 -5.54 22.00 -0.17
CA LYS A 274 -4.66 21.67 -1.32
C LYS A 274 -3.28 22.31 -1.17
N LYS A 275 -3.22 23.60 -0.83
CA LYS A 275 -1.96 24.31 -0.63
C LYS A 275 -1.09 23.65 0.45
N ASN A 276 -1.67 23.35 1.61
CA ASN A 276 -0.94 22.75 2.71
C ASN A 276 -0.50 21.30 2.39
N TYR A 277 -1.39 20.50 1.80
CA TYR A 277 -0.99 19.13 1.39
C TYR A 277 0.05 19.11 0.27
N SER A 278 0.01 20.09 -0.65
CA SER A 278 1.05 20.21 -1.68
C SER A 278 2.44 20.39 -1.07
N GLU A 279 2.57 21.25 -0.04
CA GLU A 279 3.83 21.45 0.68
C GLU A 279 4.25 20.20 1.47
N ALA A 280 3.30 19.54 2.16
CA ALA A 280 3.59 18.30 2.86
C ALA A 280 4.09 17.22 1.89
N LEU A 281 3.41 17.03 0.77
CA LEU A 281 3.79 16.04 -0.26
C LEU A 281 5.14 16.36 -0.91
N ARG A 282 5.44 17.65 -1.13
CA ARG A 282 6.75 18.08 -1.61
C ARG A 282 7.86 17.67 -0.64
N LEU A 283 7.68 17.96 0.65
CA LEU A 283 8.66 17.59 1.68
C LEU A 283 8.83 16.07 1.81
N ILE A 284 7.72 15.31 1.80
CA ILE A 284 7.75 13.84 1.82
C ILE A 284 8.56 13.30 0.65
N ALA A 285 8.32 13.82 -0.57
CA ALA A 285 9.06 13.40 -1.76
C ALA A 285 10.52 13.85 -1.71
N GLU A 286 10.80 15.11 -1.36
CA GLU A 286 12.17 15.67 -1.29
C GLU A 286 13.05 14.93 -0.30
N ARG A 287 12.49 14.60 0.87
CA ARG A 287 13.18 13.88 1.94
C ARG A 287 13.15 12.36 1.76
N ALA A 288 12.46 11.89 0.72
CA ALA A 288 12.29 10.46 0.39
C ALA A 288 11.88 9.63 1.64
N HIS A 289 10.82 10.08 2.31
CA HIS A 289 10.28 9.39 3.50
C HIS A 289 9.58 8.09 3.19
#